data_07c1fdb8de8c61cd730b5bff00895709
#
_entry.id   07c1fdb8de8c61cd730b5bff00895709
#
_cell.length_a   1.000
_cell.length_b   1.000
_cell.length_c   1.000
_cell.angle_alpha   90.00
_cell.angle_beta   90.00
_cell.angle_gamma   90.00
#
_symmetry.space_group_name_H-M   'P 1'
#
loop_
_entity.id
_entity.type
_entity.pdbx_description
1 polymer ?
#
loop_
_entity_poly.entity_id
_entity_poly.type
_entity_poly.pdbx_seq_one_letter_code
_entity_poly.pdbx_strand_id
1 'polypeptide(L)'
;MKYPIKLKSVLLAVLPAIVLLALAGCGGGDPVDGYLYNPISWEKLMKDPTLRKADFTRLYAMAAAARFRGCAVFVTGKLQITMKLYDGGGEWKVPLAAVWTETVMDPASRPVTCRRNIAELAASKAASGALAPRVNSSTIFPVIWSGLPPESGRSKIVPTFEPLTTDIYILYFGVYFGERDGDGVYLTEDDCKLLNLDLPALHKLAVGNLANLALRIIPREPEPPFTITAGGKYAASLLLDDKLWDKQASAVRGELIAAVPSRNTLIFTGSASPGGVEALRRKVQQVYGSSRDVISTTLLVRRNGKWEAFKD
;
A
#
# COMPACT_ATOMS: atom_id res chain seq x y z
N MET A 1 -19.13 34.26 32.52
CA MET A 1 -18.52 34.79 31.28
C MET A 1 -17.99 33.63 30.46
N LYS A 2 -18.68 33.27 29.34
CA LYS A 2 -18.31 32.19 28.44
C LYS A 2 -17.57 32.83 27.27
N TYR A 3 -16.29 32.53 27.08
CA TYR A 3 -15.56 32.91 25.87
C TYR A 3 -15.79 31.87 24.78
N PRO A 4 -16.20 32.23 23.56
CA PRO A 4 -16.27 31.31 22.46
C PRO A 4 -14.86 31.02 21.92
N ILE A 5 -14.41 29.80 21.98
CA ILE A 5 -13.18 29.34 21.36
C ILE A 5 -13.39 29.47 19.85
N LYS A 6 -12.66 30.40 19.23
CA LYS A 6 -12.69 30.63 17.77
C LYS A 6 -12.13 29.40 17.06
N LEU A 7 -12.99 28.60 16.46
CA LEU A 7 -12.66 27.41 15.65
C LEU A 7 -11.67 27.68 14.50
N LYS A 8 -11.44 28.96 14.15
CA LYS A 8 -10.53 29.40 13.08
C LYS A 8 -9.04 29.13 13.34
N SER A 9 -8.63 29.02 14.59
CA SER A 9 -7.20 28.81 14.94
C SER A 9 -6.76 27.36 14.92
N VAL A 10 -7.68 26.39 15.00
CA VAL A 10 -7.35 24.97 15.04
C VAL A 10 -7.15 24.41 13.61
N LEU A 11 -7.86 24.93 12.60
CA LEU A 11 -7.70 24.48 11.21
C LEU A 11 -6.38 24.97 10.58
N LEU A 12 -5.88 26.15 10.98
CA LEU A 12 -4.61 26.69 10.49
C LEU A 12 -3.38 26.01 11.11
N ALA A 13 -3.52 25.41 12.29
CA ALA A 13 -2.40 24.74 12.97
C ALA A 13 -2.16 23.29 12.50
N VAL A 14 -3.15 22.64 11.88
CA VAL A 14 -3.03 21.26 11.42
C VAL A 14 -2.41 21.18 10.02
N LEU A 15 -2.63 22.17 9.14
CA LEU A 15 -2.04 22.19 7.80
C LEU A 15 -0.49 22.32 7.78
N PRO A 16 0.15 23.16 8.63
CA PRO A 16 1.62 23.25 8.64
C PRO A 16 2.33 22.04 9.29
N ALA A 17 1.69 21.33 10.21
CA ALA A 17 2.30 20.19 10.90
C ALA A 17 2.45 18.95 9.98
N ILE A 18 1.56 18.80 8.99
CA ILE A 18 1.64 17.71 8.00
C ILE A 18 2.72 18.00 6.95
N VAL A 19 3.05 19.28 6.72
CA VAL A 19 4.08 19.72 5.75
C VAL A 19 5.52 19.48 6.25
N LEU A 20 5.74 19.35 7.55
CA LEU A 20 7.08 19.29 8.13
C LEU A 20 7.73 17.88 8.12
N LEU A 21 7.01 16.82 7.76
CA LEU A 21 7.54 15.44 7.71
C LEU A 21 8.04 14.99 6.32
N ALA A 22 7.93 15.84 5.29
CA ALA A 22 8.31 15.51 3.90
C ALA A 22 9.54 16.29 3.39
N LEU A 23 10.31 16.99 4.23
CA LEU A 23 11.41 17.85 3.81
C LEU A 23 12.80 17.18 3.85
N ALA A 24 12.93 15.95 3.40
CA ALA A 24 14.26 15.34 3.21
C ALA A 24 14.34 14.65 1.84
N GLY A 25 14.50 15.44 0.77
CA GLY A 25 14.74 14.90 -0.57
C GLY A 25 14.97 15.98 -1.61
N CYS A 26 16.13 16.01 -2.17
CA CYS A 26 16.70 16.98 -3.12
C CYS A 26 15.79 17.38 -4.28
N GLY A 27 15.62 18.69 -4.45
CA GLY A 27 15.53 19.34 -5.77
C GLY A 27 14.22 19.17 -6.55
N GLY A 28 13.22 20.05 -6.30
CA GLY A 28 12.16 20.32 -7.26
C GLY A 28 10.77 19.81 -6.93
N GLY A 29 10.06 20.45 -6.00
CA GLY A 29 8.64 20.23 -5.72
C GLY A 29 8.36 19.08 -4.72
N ASP A 30 7.40 19.31 -3.82
CA ASP A 30 6.97 18.27 -2.86
C ASP A 30 6.10 17.23 -3.57
N PRO A 31 6.41 15.92 -3.52
CA PRO A 31 5.55 14.87 -4.05
C PRO A 31 4.25 14.79 -3.24
N VAL A 32 3.12 14.64 -3.91
CA VAL A 32 1.78 14.65 -3.26
C VAL A 32 1.37 13.27 -2.77
N ASP A 33 2.10 12.22 -3.10
CA ASP A 33 1.77 10.82 -2.76
C ASP A 33 1.60 10.58 -1.24
N GLY A 34 2.29 11.34 -0.37
CA GLY A 34 2.13 11.27 1.09
C GLY A 34 0.82 11.83 1.65
N TYR A 35 0.04 12.54 0.85
CA TYR A 35 -1.20 13.21 1.28
C TYR A 35 -2.48 12.40 1.07
N LEU A 36 -2.40 11.22 0.47
CA LEU A 36 -3.56 10.34 0.24
C LEU A 36 -4.21 9.83 1.55
N TYR A 37 -3.58 10.07 2.69
CA TYR A 37 -4.07 9.71 4.03
C TYR A 37 -4.77 10.84 4.80
N ASN A 38 -5.19 11.92 4.16
CA ASN A 38 -5.90 12.98 4.88
C ASN A 38 -7.35 12.55 5.18
N PRO A 39 -7.75 12.50 6.47
CA PRO A 39 -9.10 12.11 6.89
C PRO A 39 -10.22 13.07 6.49
N ILE A 40 -9.89 14.25 5.97
CA ILE A 40 -10.88 15.21 5.47
C ILE A 40 -10.87 15.15 3.95
N SER A 41 -12.05 14.87 3.35
CA SER A 41 -12.20 14.90 1.88
C SER A 41 -11.66 16.21 1.30
N TRP A 42 -10.77 16.12 0.30
CA TRP A 42 -10.25 17.30 -0.41
C TRP A 42 -11.37 18.18 -0.96
N GLU A 43 -12.49 17.59 -1.32
CA GLU A 43 -13.68 18.29 -1.81
C GLU A 43 -14.30 19.19 -0.76
N LYS A 44 -14.30 18.77 0.51
CA LYS A 44 -14.78 19.58 1.63
C LYS A 44 -13.86 20.78 1.88
N LEU A 45 -12.55 20.53 1.82
CA LEU A 45 -11.54 21.60 1.99
C LEU A 45 -11.56 22.61 0.84
N MET A 46 -11.81 22.16 -0.39
CA MET A 46 -11.93 23.03 -1.56
C MET A 46 -13.04 24.06 -1.44
N LYS A 47 -14.12 23.77 -0.70
CA LYS A 47 -15.26 24.67 -0.51
C LYS A 47 -15.00 25.81 0.49
N ASP A 48 -13.85 25.84 1.16
CA ASP A 48 -13.51 26.90 2.10
C ASP A 48 -13.34 28.24 1.33
N PRO A 49 -14.15 29.27 1.63
CA PRO A 49 -14.05 30.57 0.97
C PRO A 49 -12.72 31.28 1.26
N THR A 50 -12.03 30.92 2.35
CA THR A 50 -10.75 31.52 2.74
C THR A 50 -9.54 30.76 2.18
N LEU A 51 -9.77 29.76 1.32
CA LEU A 51 -8.71 28.93 0.75
C LEU A 51 -7.72 29.78 -0.05
N ARG A 52 -6.44 29.68 0.27
CA ARG A 52 -5.37 30.37 -0.44
C ARG A 52 -4.96 29.64 -1.72
N LYS A 53 -4.39 30.34 -2.69
CA LYS A 53 -3.91 29.76 -3.96
C LYS A 53 -2.97 28.56 -3.77
N ALA A 54 -2.08 28.63 -2.79
CA ALA A 54 -1.15 27.52 -2.52
C ALA A 54 -1.87 26.26 -2.01
N ASP A 55 -2.84 26.43 -1.11
CA ASP A 55 -3.62 25.34 -0.54
C ASP A 55 -4.58 24.73 -1.58
N PHE A 56 -5.19 25.59 -2.42
CA PHE A 56 -5.94 25.15 -3.59
C PHE A 56 -5.10 24.27 -4.52
N THR A 57 -3.86 24.70 -4.83
CA THR A 57 -2.97 23.94 -5.71
C THR A 57 -2.63 22.57 -5.14
N ARG A 58 -2.39 22.47 -3.82
CA ARG A 58 -2.14 21.20 -3.14
C ARG A 58 -3.35 20.27 -3.22
N LEU A 59 -4.54 20.77 -2.93
CA LEU A 59 -5.78 19.99 -3.01
C LEU A 59 -6.09 19.52 -4.44
N TYR A 60 -5.83 20.39 -5.44
CA TYR A 60 -5.94 20.01 -6.84
C TYR A 60 -4.94 18.90 -7.19
N ALA A 61 -3.67 19.04 -6.74
CA ALA A 61 -2.65 18.04 -6.99
C ALA A 61 -3.02 16.68 -6.38
N MET A 62 -3.62 16.65 -5.18
CA MET A 62 -4.16 15.41 -4.57
C MET A 62 -5.24 14.78 -5.44
N ALA A 63 -6.19 15.58 -5.94
CA ALA A 63 -7.25 15.08 -6.82
C ALA A 63 -6.69 14.56 -8.15
N ALA A 64 -5.69 15.24 -8.72
CA ALA A 64 -5.00 14.82 -9.93
C ALA A 64 -4.21 13.51 -9.69
N ALA A 65 -3.45 13.39 -8.61
CA ALA A 65 -2.70 12.19 -8.27
C ALA A 65 -3.62 10.95 -8.11
N ALA A 66 -4.81 11.15 -7.56
CA ALA A 66 -5.81 10.08 -7.47
C ALA A 66 -6.32 9.60 -8.85
N ARG A 67 -6.29 10.46 -9.87
CA ARG A 67 -6.76 10.14 -11.23
C ARG A 67 -5.65 9.63 -12.14
N PHE A 68 -4.44 10.19 -12.01
CA PHE A 68 -3.30 9.92 -12.89
C PHE A 68 -2.31 8.98 -12.20
N ARG A 69 -2.57 7.68 -12.25
CA ARG A 69 -1.80 6.64 -11.56
C ARG A 69 -0.42 6.39 -12.16
N GLY A 70 -0.24 6.70 -13.45
CA GLY A 70 1.02 6.50 -14.18
C GLY A 70 2.06 7.60 -13.97
N CYS A 71 1.83 8.59 -13.08
CA CYS A 71 2.78 9.67 -12.86
C CYS A 71 2.80 10.16 -11.40
N ALA A 72 3.93 10.75 -11.01
CA ALA A 72 4.04 11.58 -9.82
C ALA A 72 3.52 13.00 -10.12
N VAL A 73 2.81 13.59 -9.16
CA VAL A 73 2.28 14.95 -9.26
C VAL A 73 2.96 15.84 -8.23
N PHE A 74 3.59 16.91 -8.69
CA PHE A 74 4.34 17.83 -7.87
C PHE A 74 3.71 19.22 -7.88
N VAL A 75 3.64 19.90 -6.74
CA VAL A 75 3.31 21.30 -6.65
C VAL A 75 4.56 22.13 -6.96
N THR A 76 4.58 22.79 -8.11
CA THR A 76 5.75 23.54 -8.59
C THR A 76 5.53 25.06 -8.60
N GLY A 77 4.37 25.52 -8.15
CA GLY A 77 4.06 26.94 -8.03
C GLY A 77 2.72 27.20 -7.32
N LYS A 78 2.39 28.47 -7.05
CA LYS A 78 1.16 28.85 -6.35
C LYS A 78 -0.14 28.44 -7.08
N LEU A 79 -0.07 28.29 -8.39
CA LEU A 79 -1.18 27.84 -9.26
C LEU A 79 -0.60 27.00 -10.40
N GLN A 80 0.31 26.10 -10.08
CA GLN A 80 0.95 25.22 -11.05
C GLN A 80 1.30 23.90 -10.42
N ILE A 81 1.01 22.81 -11.12
CA ILE A 81 1.53 21.49 -10.84
C ILE A 81 2.39 21.00 -12.00
N THR A 82 3.30 20.09 -11.72
CA THR A 82 4.06 19.34 -12.72
C THR A 82 3.73 17.87 -12.56
N MET A 83 3.41 17.18 -13.65
CA MET A 83 3.17 15.77 -13.70
C MET A 83 4.34 15.10 -14.41
N LYS A 84 4.94 14.07 -13.81
CA LYS A 84 6.09 13.36 -14.32
C LYS A 84 5.80 11.87 -14.40
N LEU A 85 5.94 11.28 -15.59
CA LEU A 85 5.70 9.85 -15.81
C LEU A 85 6.71 8.99 -15.05
N TYR A 86 6.23 7.90 -14.43
CA TYR A 86 7.08 6.96 -13.70
C TYR A 86 8.05 6.19 -14.63
N ASP A 87 7.66 5.99 -15.88
CA ASP A 87 8.50 5.31 -16.90
C ASP A 87 9.61 6.19 -17.49
N GLY A 88 9.72 7.44 -17.02
CA GLY A 88 10.66 8.41 -17.56
C GLY A 88 10.26 9.01 -18.91
N GLY A 89 9.06 8.71 -19.41
CA GLY A 89 8.56 9.12 -20.73
C GLY A 89 8.26 10.61 -20.89
N GLY A 90 8.45 11.41 -19.81
CA GLY A 90 8.31 12.86 -19.89
C GLY A 90 7.63 13.50 -18.68
N GLU A 91 7.59 14.81 -18.74
CA GLU A 91 6.89 15.66 -17.78
C GLU A 91 6.11 16.76 -18.50
N TRP A 92 5.05 17.23 -17.86
CA TRP A 92 4.33 18.42 -18.33
C TRP A 92 3.82 19.24 -17.18
N LYS A 93 3.72 20.56 -17.44
CA LYS A 93 3.25 21.54 -16.47
C LYS A 93 1.79 21.84 -16.72
N VAL A 94 0.99 21.82 -15.65
CA VAL A 94 -0.44 22.12 -15.68
C VAL A 94 -0.67 23.45 -14.94
N PRO A 95 -0.96 24.54 -15.66
CA PRO A 95 -1.30 25.82 -15.04
C PRO A 95 -2.74 25.77 -14.51
N LEU A 96 -2.95 26.24 -13.28
CA LEU A 96 -4.24 26.21 -12.59
C LEU A 96 -4.88 27.62 -12.46
N ALA A 97 -4.27 28.63 -13.08
CA ALA A 97 -4.76 30.01 -12.96
C ALA A 97 -6.21 30.17 -13.47
N ALA A 98 -6.54 29.55 -14.61
CA ALA A 98 -7.88 29.58 -15.17
C ALA A 98 -8.92 28.92 -14.25
N VAL A 99 -8.60 27.71 -13.75
CA VAL A 99 -9.46 26.95 -12.81
C VAL A 99 -9.68 27.72 -11.51
N TRP A 100 -8.64 28.38 -11.00
CA TRP A 100 -8.76 29.25 -9.82
C TRP A 100 -9.67 30.43 -10.09
N THR A 101 -9.46 31.16 -11.20
CA THR A 101 -10.23 32.34 -11.54
C THR A 101 -11.71 32.01 -11.72
N GLU A 102 -12.04 30.92 -12.37
CA GLU A 102 -13.41 30.45 -12.56
C GLU A 102 -14.13 30.20 -11.22
N THR A 103 -13.41 29.81 -10.19
CA THR A 103 -14.02 29.33 -8.93
C THR A 103 -13.80 30.26 -7.74
N VAL A 104 -13.09 31.37 -7.90
CA VAL A 104 -12.76 32.27 -6.78
C VAL A 104 -14.01 32.94 -6.20
N MET A 105 -14.98 33.26 -7.03
CA MET A 105 -16.23 33.92 -6.63
C MET A 105 -17.29 32.93 -6.11
N ASP A 106 -17.19 31.65 -6.49
CA ASP A 106 -18.06 30.58 -6.02
C ASP A 106 -17.24 29.39 -5.51
N PRO A 107 -16.80 29.42 -4.24
CA PRO A 107 -16.04 28.35 -3.63
C PRO A 107 -16.76 26.99 -3.61
N ALA A 108 -18.09 26.98 -3.62
CA ALA A 108 -18.87 25.75 -3.61
C ALA A 108 -18.73 24.95 -4.92
N SER A 109 -18.48 25.60 -6.03
CA SER A 109 -18.29 25.00 -7.36
C SER A 109 -16.89 24.37 -7.54
N ARG A 110 -15.88 24.76 -6.73
CA ARG A 110 -14.48 24.31 -6.91
C ARG A 110 -14.30 22.80 -7.10
N PRO A 111 -14.93 21.92 -6.28
CA PRO A 111 -14.74 20.49 -6.47
C PRO A 111 -15.24 19.97 -7.82
N VAL A 112 -16.35 20.54 -8.32
CA VAL A 112 -16.94 20.15 -9.59
C VAL A 112 -16.06 20.65 -10.75
N THR A 113 -15.65 21.91 -10.71
CA THR A 113 -14.76 22.51 -11.71
C THR A 113 -13.39 21.78 -11.76
N CYS A 114 -12.80 21.46 -10.62
CA CYS A 114 -11.56 20.69 -10.56
C CYS A 114 -11.73 19.30 -11.18
N ARG A 115 -12.81 18.57 -10.86
CA ARG A 115 -13.08 17.26 -11.47
C ARG A 115 -13.25 17.34 -12.97
N ARG A 116 -14.00 18.33 -13.47
CA ARG A 116 -14.16 18.57 -14.90
C ARG A 116 -12.81 18.82 -15.58
N ASN A 117 -12.01 19.73 -15.03
CA ASN A 117 -10.69 20.06 -15.59
C ASN A 117 -9.72 18.87 -15.57
N ILE A 118 -9.73 18.08 -14.49
CA ILE A 118 -8.94 16.83 -14.40
C ILE A 118 -9.42 15.80 -15.44
N ALA A 119 -10.73 15.72 -15.71
CA ALA A 119 -11.27 14.82 -16.74
C ALA A 119 -10.88 15.29 -18.15
N GLU A 120 -10.93 16.59 -18.43
CA GLU A 120 -10.47 17.19 -19.69
C GLU A 120 -8.97 16.95 -19.90
N LEU A 121 -8.17 17.14 -18.85
CA LEU A 121 -6.73 16.83 -18.87
C LEU A 121 -6.50 15.34 -19.18
N ALA A 122 -7.25 14.43 -18.55
CA ALA A 122 -7.16 13.01 -18.81
C ALA A 122 -7.51 12.61 -20.26
N ALA A 123 -8.40 13.34 -20.90
CA ALA A 123 -8.75 13.14 -22.31
C ALA A 123 -7.67 13.64 -23.27
N SER A 124 -6.72 14.45 -22.80
CA SER A 124 -5.64 14.97 -23.64
C SER A 124 -4.60 13.90 -23.99
N LYS A 125 -3.98 14.00 -25.20
CA LYS A 125 -2.91 13.10 -25.61
C LYS A 125 -1.68 13.16 -24.67
N ALA A 126 -1.42 14.32 -24.08
CA ALA A 126 -0.31 14.50 -23.16
C ALA A 126 -0.44 13.67 -21.87
N ALA A 127 -1.69 13.39 -21.47
CA ALA A 127 -1.97 12.64 -20.25
C ALA A 127 -2.12 11.13 -20.49
N SER A 128 -2.01 10.64 -21.73
CA SER A 128 -2.25 9.21 -22.02
C SER A 128 -1.37 8.25 -21.24
N GLY A 129 -0.07 8.54 -21.13
CA GLY A 129 0.86 7.75 -20.31
C GLY A 129 0.61 7.88 -18.79
N ALA A 130 0.07 9.02 -18.34
CA ALA A 130 -0.24 9.23 -16.93
C ALA A 130 -1.45 8.43 -16.42
N LEU A 131 -2.24 7.86 -17.33
CA LEU A 131 -3.33 6.95 -17.01
C LEU A 131 -2.87 5.49 -16.90
N ALA A 132 -1.62 5.20 -17.28
CA ALA A 132 -1.04 3.88 -17.12
C ALA A 132 -0.87 3.51 -15.64
N PRO A 133 -0.77 2.22 -15.32
CA PRO A 133 -0.48 1.81 -13.94
C PRO A 133 0.89 2.34 -13.51
N ARG A 134 1.00 2.74 -12.26
CA ARG A 134 2.25 3.27 -11.66
C ARG A 134 3.24 2.18 -11.23
N VAL A 135 2.84 0.93 -11.33
CA VAL A 135 3.66 -0.25 -11.06
C VAL A 135 3.59 -1.19 -12.26
N ASN A 136 4.63 -1.98 -12.48
CA ASN A 136 4.58 -3.02 -13.48
C ASN A 136 4.24 -4.38 -12.86
N SER A 137 3.80 -5.32 -13.68
CA SER A 137 3.41 -6.65 -13.23
C SER A 137 4.54 -7.43 -12.55
N SER A 138 5.81 -7.20 -12.95
CA SER A 138 6.97 -7.91 -12.38
C SER A 138 7.36 -7.43 -10.97
N THR A 139 6.81 -6.30 -10.51
CA THR A 139 7.10 -5.72 -9.19
C THR A 139 5.93 -5.83 -8.21
N ILE A 140 4.92 -6.65 -8.53
CA ILE A 140 3.77 -6.90 -7.66
C ILE A 140 4.04 -8.15 -6.82
N PHE A 141 3.91 -8.03 -5.50
CA PHE A 141 4.13 -9.12 -4.55
C PHE A 141 2.93 -9.27 -3.62
N PRO A 142 2.57 -10.50 -3.20
CA PRO A 142 1.57 -10.69 -2.18
C PRO A 142 2.15 -10.32 -0.82
N VAL A 143 1.33 -9.76 0.06
CA VAL A 143 1.70 -9.39 1.44
C VAL A 143 0.68 -9.98 2.40
N ILE A 144 1.14 -10.75 3.37
CA ILE A 144 0.27 -11.28 4.42
C ILE A 144 -0.06 -10.17 5.42
N TRP A 145 -1.33 -10.06 5.75
CA TRP A 145 -1.89 -9.01 6.59
C TRP A 145 -2.80 -9.59 7.68
N SER A 146 -2.82 -8.95 8.84
CA SER A 146 -3.67 -9.32 9.98
C SER A 146 -4.87 -8.39 10.08
N GLY A 147 -6.04 -8.98 10.34
CA GLY A 147 -7.31 -8.25 10.40
C GLY A 147 -7.80 -7.76 9.04
N LEU A 148 -9.01 -7.23 9.00
CA LEU A 148 -9.53 -6.60 7.80
C LEU A 148 -8.56 -5.51 7.34
N PRO A 149 -8.27 -5.45 6.04
CA PRO A 149 -7.50 -4.36 5.48
C PRO A 149 -8.09 -3.04 5.96
N PRO A 150 -7.26 -2.07 6.31
CA PRO A 150 -7.78 -0.81 6.78
C PRO A 150 -8.73 -0.29 5.69
N GLU A 151 -10.03 -0.29 5.98
CA GLU A 151 -10.89 0.65 5.33
C GLU A 151 -10.22 1.97 5.64
N SER A 152 -9.50 2.51 4.66
CA SER A 152 -8.91 3.82 4.81
C SER A 152 -10.09 4.75 5.04
N GLY A 153 -10.39 4.96 6.30
CA GLY A 153 -11.66 5.42 6.83
C GLY A 153 -12.10 6.81 6.41
N ARG A 154 -11.89 7.19 5.19
CA ARG A 154 -12.44 8.38 4.51
C ARG A 154 -12.00 8.49 3.04
N SER A 155 -11.08 7.67 2.56
CA SER A 155 -10.84 7.50 1.14
C SER A 155 -11.49 6.17 0.74
N LYS A 156 -12.33 6.15 -0.28
CA LYS A 156 -12.93 4.93 -0.86
C LYS A 156 -11.91 4.03 -1.58
N ILE A 157 -10.63 4.16 -1.24
CA ILE A 157 -9.55 3.37 -1.81
C ILE A 157 -9.38 2.15 -0.90
N VAL A 158 -10.11 1.09 -1.21
CA VAL A 158 -9.95 -0.20 -0.54
C VAL A 158 -8.88 -0.97 -1.31
N PRO A 159 -7.80 -1.45 -0.65
CA PRO A 159 -6.86 -2.36 -1.27
C PRO A 159 -7.57 -3.62 -1.76
N THR A 160 -7.14 -4.17 -2.88
CA THR A 160 -7.56 -5.50 -3.34
C THR A 160 -6.98 -6.54 -2.40
N PHE A 161 -7.83 -7.43 -1.88
CA PHE A 161 -7.41 -8.47 -0.93
C PHE A 161 -8.24 -9.75 -1.10
N GLU A 162 -7.73 -10.85 -0.55
CA GLU A 162 -8.43 -12.11 -0.42
C GLU A 162 -8.19 -12.74 0.97
N PRO A 163 -9.15 -13.50 1.53
CA PRO A 163 -8.95 -14.16 2.80
C PRO A 163 -8.03 -15.37 2.65
N LEU A 164 -7.08 -15.52 3.56
CA LEU A 164 -6.32 -16.76 3.74
C LEU A 164 -6.94 -17.61 4.85
N THR A 165 -7.31 -16.97 5.95
CA THR A 165 -8.09 -17.55 7.06
C THR A 165 -9.11 -16.50 7.57
N THR A 166 -9.75 -16.75 8.71
CA THR A 166 -10.74 -15.81 9.28
C THR A 166 -10.15 -14.45 9.62
N ASP A 167 -8.88 -14.38 10.00
CA ASP A 167 -8.19 -13.19 10.52
C ASP A 167 -6.91 -12.83 9.77
N ILE A 168 -6.55 -13.62 8.75
CA ILE A 168 -5.36 -13.42 7.93
C ILE A 168 -5.81 -13.21 6.48
N TYR A 169 -5.28 -12.16 5.85
CA TYR A 169 -5.61 -11.75 4.49
C TYR A 169 -4.35 -11.62 3.64
N ILE A 170 -4.52 -11.74 2.34
CA ILE A 170 -3.50 -11.50 1.33
C ILE A 170 -3.83 -10.17 0.66
N LEU A 171 -2.92 -9.21 0.76
CA LEU A 171 -2.95 -7.96 0.01
C LEU A 171 -1.91 -8.01 -1.09
N TYR A 172 -2.00 -7.12 -2.06
CA TYR A 172 -1.05 -7.05 -3.17
C TYR A 172 -0.35 -5.71 -3.17
N PHE A 173 0.97 -5.75 -3.11
CA PHE A 173 1.83 -4.58 -3.04
C PHE A 173 2.67 -4.49 -4.32
N GLY A 174 2.59 -3.35 -5.01
CA GLY A 174 3.40 -3.07 -6.20
C GLY A 174 4.46 -2.03 -5.90
N VAL A 175 5.71 -2.30 -6.30
CA VAL A 175 6.81 -1.33 -6.23
C VAL A 175 6.69 -0.38 -7.42
N TYR A 176 6.88 0.92 -7.20
CA TYR A 176 6.83 1.93 -8.25
C TYR A 176 7.91 1.75 -9.31
N PHE A 177 7.64 2.22 -10.51
CA PHE A 177 8.65 2.24 -11.58
C PHE A 177 9.89 3.05 -11.14
N GLY A 178 11.06 2.44 -11.31
CA GLY A 178 12.34 3.09 -11.01
C GLY A 178 12.79 3.03 -9.55
N GLU A 179 11.93 2.58 -8.64
CA GLU A 179 12.30 2.41 -7.23
C GLU A 179 12.97 1.06 -6.97
N ARG A 180 14.15 1.09 -6.34
CA ARG A 180 14.93 -0.11 -5.99
C ARG A 180 14.67 -0.60 -4.56
N ASP A 181 14.28 0.29 -3.65
CA ASP A 181 14.23 0.04 -2.20
C ASP A 181 12.82 -0.09 -1.62
N GLY A 182 11.83 -0.28 -2.47
CA GLY A 182 10.57 -0.77 -2.03
C GLY A 182 9.50 0.27 -1.69
N ASP A 183 9.64 1.49 -2.17
CA ASP A 183 8.51 2.42 -2.19
C ASP A 183 7.48 1.96 -3.21
N GLY A 184 6.23 1.91 -2.80
CA GLY A 184 5.18 1.34 -3.61
C GLY A 184 3.79 1.56 -3.02
N VAL A 185 2.83 0.82 -3.52
CA VAL A 185 1.43 0.97 -3.17
C VAL A 185 0.74 -0.38 -3.00
N TYR A 186 -0.21 -0.46 -2.09
CA TYR A 186 -1.18 -1.55 -2.10
C TYR A 186 -2.14 -1.35 -3.28
N LEU A 187 -2.26 -2.38 -4.12
CA LEU A 187 -3.09 -2.33 -5.31
C LEU A 187 -4.56 -2.25 -4.93
N THR A 188 -5.29 -1.47 -5.70
CA THR A 188 -6.74 -1.33 -5.63
C THR A 188 -7.39 -2.01 -6.84
N GLU A 189 -8.72 -2.13 -6.84
CA GLU A 189 -9.45 -2.60 -8.02
C GLU A 189 -9.16 -1.77 -9.27
N ASP A 190 -8.98 -0.45 -9.11
CA ASP A 190 -8.66 0.43 -10.25
C ASP A 190 -7.25 0.17 -10.79
N ASP A 191 -6.27 -0.11 -9.92
CA ASP A 191 -4.93 -0.51 -10.36
C ASP A 191 -5.01 -1.85 -11.11
N CYS A 192 -5.81 -2.81 -10.64
CA CYS A 192 -6.02 -4.09 -11.30
C CYS A 192 -6.67 -3.93 -12.69
N LYS A 193 -7.68 -3.04 -12.82
CA LYS A 193 -8.28 -2.72 -14.12
C LYS A 193 -7.28 -2.12 -15.10
N LEU A 194 -6.41 -1.20 -14.62
CA LEU A 194 -5.35 -0.62 -15.46
C LEU A 194 -4.31 -1.64 -15.90
N LEU A 195 -4.05 -2.65 -15.07
CA LEU A 195 -3.15 -3.76 -15.37
C LEU A 195 -3.83 -4.87 -16.18
N ASN A 196 -5.14 -4.78 -16.41
CA ASN A 196 -5.96 -5.82 -17.03
C ASN A 196 -5.85 -7.18 -16.31
N LEU A 197 -5.88 -7.14 -14.96
CA LEU A 197 -5.79 -8.32 -14.09
C LEU A 197 -7.08 -8.46 -13.28
N ASP A 198 -7.67 -9.65 -13.29
CA ASP A 198 -8.61 -10.09 -12.27
C ASP A 198 -7.90 -10.62 -11.03
N LEU A 199 -8.61 -10.90 -9.96
CA LEU A 199 -8.01 -11.34 -8.69
C LEU A 199 -7.25 -12.68 -8.83
N PRO A 200 -7.75 -13.73 -9.51
CA PRO A 200 -6.99 -14.95 -9.73
C PRO A 200 -5.71 -14.75 -10.54
N ALA A 201 -5.75 -13.92 -11.59
CA ALA A 201 -4.57 -13.59 -12.37
C ALA A 201 -3.55 -12.79 -11.57
N LEU A 202 -4.03 -11.82 -10.76
CA LEU A 202 -3.20 -11.05 -9.85
C LEU A 202 -2.51 -11.94 -8.82
N HIS A 203 -3.24 -12.87 -8.20
CA HIS A 203 -2.69 -13.84 -7.24
C HIS A 203 -1.57 -14.68 -7.89
N LYS A 204 -1.88 -15.32 -9.01
CA LYS A 204 -0.92 -16.16 -9.75
C LYS A 204 0.35 -15.39 -10.14
N LEU A 205 0.18 -14.16 -10.61
CA LEU A 205 1.28 -13.29 -11.00
C LEU A 205 2.13 -12.90 -9.79
N ALA A 206 1.50 -12.44 -8.71
CA ALA A 206 2.18 -11.97 -7.51
C ALA A 206 2.96 -13.10 -6.80
N VAL A 207 2.36 -14.29 -6.68
CA VAL A 207 3.03 -15.48 -6.15
C VAL A 207 4.18 -15.91 -7.07
N GLY A 208 3.98 -15.85 -8.39
CA GLY A 208 5.05 -16.13 -9.36
C GLY A 208 6.25 -15.20 -9.20
N ASN A 209 6.02 -13.93 -8.89
CA ASN A 209 7.09 -12.97 -8.63
C ASN A 209 7.88 -13.26 -7.35
N LEU A 210 7.29 -13.88 -6.33
CA LEU A 210 8.03 -14.32 -5.13
C LEU A 210 9.16 -15.30 -5.48
N ALA A 211 8.94 -16.21 -6.42
CA ALA A 211 9.95 -17.17 -6.84
C ALA A 211 11.17 -16.50 -7.51
N ASN A 212 11.00 -15.30 -8.06
CA ASN A 212 12.07 -14.51 -8.70
C ASN A 212 12.86 -13.65 -7.70
N LEU A 213 12.33 -13.46 -6.48
CA LEU A 213 13.12 -12.86 -5.42
C LEU A 213 14.24 -13.85 -5.08
N ALA A 214 15.50 -13.40 -5.07
CA ALA A 214 16.65 -14.20 -4.63
C ALA A 214 16.55 -14.46 -3.11
N LEU A 215 15.52 -15.21 -2.71
CA LEU A 215 15.21 -15.52 -1.33
C LEU A 215 16.26 -16.51 -0.83
N ARG A 216 17.18 -16.05 -0.01
CA ARG A 216 18.00 -16.95 0.81
C ARG A 216 17.12 -17.51 1.92
N ILE A 217 16.49 -18.65 1.64
CA ILE A 217 15.90 -19.48 2.69
C ILE A 217 17.06 -20.04 3.48
N ILE A 218 17.33 -19.46 4.61
CA ILE A 218 18.36 -19.96 5.54
C ILE A 218 17.60 -20.68 6.65
N PRO A 219 17.56 -22.03 6.67
CA PRO A 219 17.16 -22.74 7.86
C PRO A 219 18.18 -22.37 8.95
N ARG A 220 17.74 -21.68 9.98
CA ARG A 220 18.64 -21.25 11.07
C ARG A 220 18.82 -22.32 12.15
N GLU A 221 17.89 -23.24 12.24
CA GLU A 221 17.87 -24.23 13.31
C GLU A 221 18.12 -25.63 12.76
N PRO A 222 18.94 -26.47 13.44
CA PRO A 222 19.15 -27.84 13.07
C PRO A 222 17.94 -28.75 13.39
N GLU A 223 17.05 -28.27 14.30
CA GLU A 223 15.88 -29.03 14.77
C GLU A 223 14.62 -28.15 14.76
N PRO A 224 13.41 -28.74 14.64
CA PRO A 224 12.16 -28.02 14.66
C PRO A 224 11.92 -27.27 16.01
N PRO A 225 11.25 -26.12 16.01
CA PRO A 225 10.64 -25.47 14.86
C PRO A 225 11.66 -24.71 14.00
N PHE A 226 11.54 -24.83 12.69
CA PHE A 226 12.40 -24.16 11.72
C PHE A 226 11.90 -22.74 11.43
N THR A 227 12.84 -21.81 11.27
CA THR A 227 12.53 -20.42 10.90
C THR A 227 13.00 -20.12 9.50
N ILE A 228 12.12 -19.54 8.69
CA ILE A 228 12.45 -19.01 7.38
C ILE A 228 12.50 -17.48 7.48
N THR A 229 13.63 -16.91 7.09
CA THR A 229 13.79 -15.48 6.93
C THR A 229 14.21 -15.21 5.48
N ALA A 230 13.44 -14.45 4.76
CA ALA A 230 13.65 -14.17 3.33
C ALA A 230 14.46 -12.90 3.09
N GLY A 231 15.37 -12.55 4.00
CA GLY A 231 16.19 -11.33 3.85
C GLY A 231 15.41 -10.01 3.86
N GLY A 232 14.14 -9.99 4.32
CA GLY A 232 13.32 -8.79 4.37
C GLY A 232 11.82 -9.01 4.41
N LYS A 233 11.07 -8.11 3.82
CA LYS A 233 9.63 -7.86 3.98
C LYS A 233 8.68 -9.01 3.56
N TYR A 234 9.16 -10.08 2.92
CA TYR A 234 8.30 -11.09 2.28
C TYR A 234 8.40 -12.49 2.89
N ALA A 235 9.02 -12.66 4.07
CA ALA A 235 9.13 -13.98 4.69
C ALA A 235 7.75 -14.62 4.94
N ALA A 236 6.81 -13.86 5.49
CA ALA A 236 5.44 -14.32 5.71
C ALA A 236 4.74 -14.72 4.39
N SER A 237 5.01 -14.02 3.30
CA SER A 237 4.39 -14.27 1.99
C SER A 237 4.83 -15.59 1.35
N LEU A 238 5.97 -16.16 1.80
CA LEU A 238 6.39 -17.51 1.42
C LEU A 238 5.41 -18.60 1.86
N LEU A 239 4.46 -18.26 2.73
CA LEU A 239 3.33 -19.15 3.04
C LEU A 239 2.55 -19.55 1.78
N LEU A 240 2.58 -18.70 0.73
CA LEU A 240 1.88 -18.89 -0.54
C LEU A 240 2.70 -19.64 -1.61
N ASP A 241 3.96 -19.97 -1.34
CA ASP A 241 4.81 -20.70 -2.29
C ASP A 241 4.62 -22.22 -2.13
N ASP A 242 3.69 -22.78 -2.88
CA ASP A 242 3.42 -24.23 -2.84
C ASP A 242 4.65 -25.09 -3.09
N LYS A 243 5.53 -24.69 -4.01
CA LYS A 243 6.75 -25.45 -4.32
C LYS A 243 7.70 -25.53 -3.13
N LEU A 244 7.80 -24.45 -2.35
CA LEU A 244 8.54 -24.45 -1.10
C LEU A 244 7.95 -25.48 -0.14
N TRP A 245 6.64 -25.47 0.05
CA TRP A 245 5.97 -26.32 1.03
C TRP A 245 5.94 -27.78 0.63
N ASP A 246 5.80 -28.09 -0.64
CA ASP A 246 5.90 -29.48 -1.13
C ASP A 246 7.28 -30.09 -0.81
N LYS A 247 8.33 -29.26 -0.92
CA LYS A 247 9.69 -29.66 -0.50
C LYS A 247 9.82 -29.79 1.01
N GLN A 248 9.25 -28.87 1.79
CA GLN A 248 9.36 -28.88 3.26
C GLN A 248 8.50 -29.99 3.88
N ALA A 249 7.40 -30.41 3.26
CA ALA A 249 6.55 -31.48 3.75
C ALA A 249 7.31 -32.81 3.94
N SER A 250 8.32 -33.10 3.12
CA SER A 250 9.18 -34.29 3.28
C SER A 250 10.19 -34.16 4.41
N ALA A 251 10.47 -32.97 4.90
CA ALA A 251 11.46 -32.71 5.95
C ALA A 251 10.87 -32.73 7.37
N VAL A 252 9.54 -32.79 7.50
CA VAL A 252 8.87 -32.81 8.81
C VAL A 252 8.13 -34.10 9.06
N ARG A 253 7.83 -34.39 10.33
CA ARG A 253 7.06 -35.57 10.73
C ARG A 253 5.58 -35.18 10.92
N GLY A 254 4.68 -35.90 10.24
CA GLY A 254 3.24 -35.64 10.30
C GLY A 254 2.80 -34.49 9.34
N GLU A 255 1.71 -33.83 9.68
CA GLU A 255 1.21 -32.68 8.93
C GLU A 255 2.12 -31.46 9.11
N LEU A 256 2.25 -30.66 8.08
CA LEU A 256 3.03 -29.43 8.13
C LEU A 256 2.24 -28.33 8.86
N ILE A 257 2.83 -27.82 9.95
CA ILE A 257 2.26 -26.72 10.74
C ILE A 257 3.17 -25.51 10.60
N ALA A 258 2.60 -24.36 10.28
CA ALA A 258 3.32 -23.09 10.13
C ALA A 258 2.65 -21.96 10.91
N ALA A 259 3.39 -20.89 11.13
CA ALA A 259 2.90 -19.64 11.70
C ALA A 259 3.63 -18.43 11.12
N VAL A 260 2.93 -17.32 11.03
CA VAL A 260 3.44 -16.02 10.55
C VAL A 260 3.27 -14.95 11.62
N PRO A 261 4.11 -14.99 12.68
CA PRO A 261 3.98 -14.04 13.79
C PRO A 261 4.30 -12.60 13.39
N SER A 262 5.12 -12.40 12.35
CA SER A 262 5.45 -11.08 11.80
C SER A 262 5.73 -11.15 10.30
N ARG A 263 5.74 -10.00 9.61
CA ARG A 263 6.02 -9.92 8.17
C ARG A 263 7.36 -10.55 7.76
N ASN A 264 8.33 -10.48 8.66
CA ASN A 264 9.71 -10.89 8.39
C ASN A 264 10.01 -12.31 8.88
N THR A 265 9.03 -13.02 9.44
CA THR A 265 9.26 -14.30 10.09
C THR A 265 8.17 -15.30 9.75
N LEU A 266 8.59 -16.44 9.26
CA LEU A 266 7.77 -17.61 9.00
C LEU A 266 8.39 -18.79 9.74
N ILE A 267 7.63 -19.46 10.59
CA ILE A 267 8.10 -20.54 11.44
C ILE A 267 7.25 -21.79 11.16
N PHE A 268 7.87 -22.96 11.11
CA PHE A 268 7.13 -24.19 10.85
C PHE A 268 7.71 -25.40 11.57
N THR A 269 6.89 -26.44 11.72
CA THR A 269 7.23 -27.74 12.30
C THR A 269 6.33 -28.83 11.70
N GLY A 270 6.56 -30.08 12.11
CA GLY A 270 5.63 -31.18 11.83
C GLY A 270 4.72 -31.47 13.02
N SER A 271 3.47 -31.84 12.80
CA SER A 271 2.51 -32.18 13.85
C SER A 271 2.93 -33.33 14.73
N ALA A 272 3.71 -34.28 14.20
CA ALA A 272 4.25 -35.45 14.93
C ALA A 272 5.70 -35.23 15.39
N SER A 273 6.27 -34.03 15.31
CA SER A 273 7.58 -33.72 15.87
C SER A 273 7.49 -33.67 17.41
N PRO A 274 8.28 -34.44 18.15
CA PRO A 274 8.20 -34.41 19.62
C PRO A 274 8.44 -33.03 20.19
N GLY A 275 7.46 -32.50 20.95
CA GLY A 275 7.51 -31.12 21.50
C GLY A 275 7.54 -30.01 20.47
N GLY A 276 7.43 -30.32 19.16
CA GLY A 276 7.58 -29.33 18.08
C GLY A 276 6.48 -28.30 18.05
N VAL A 277 5.23 -28.70 18.28
CA VAL A 277 4.08 -27.78 18.27
C VAL A 277 4.15 -26.80 19.45
N GLU A 278 4.47 -27.29 20.67
CA GLU A 278 4.62 -26.44 21.85
C GLU A 278 5.82 -25.49 21.71
N ALA A 279 6.92 -25.96 21.12
CA ALA A 279 8.07 -25.13 20.84
C ALA A 279 7.73 -24.07 19.79
N LEU A 280 6.94 -24.41 18.76
CA LEU A 280 6.42 -23.47 17.78
C LEU A 280 5.55 -22.41 18.46
N ARG A 281 4.58 -22.79 19.33
CA ARG A 281 3.74 -21.84 20.06
C ARG A 281 4.56 -20.85 20.89
N ARG A 282 5.54 -21.34 21.66
CA ARG A 282 6.42 -20.46 22.46
C ARG A 282 7.20 -19.49 21.58
N LYS A 283 7.78 -19.97 20.47
CA LYS A 283 8.55 -19.13 19.56
C LYS A 283 7.68 -18.09 18.85
N VAL A 284 6.47 -18.46 18.46
CA VAL A 284 5.47 -17.54 17.89
C VAL A 284 5.13 -16.42 18.86
N GLN A 285 4.85 -16.74 20.13
CA GLN A 285 4.55 -15.72 21.15
C GLN A 285 5.75 -14.79 21.39
N GLN A 286 6.97 -15.34 21.42
CA GLN A 286 8.19 -14.54 21.58
C GLN A 286 8.38 -13.54 20.43
N VAL A 287 8.26 -14.02 19.17
CA VAL A 287 8.42 -13.18 17.98
C VAL A 287 7.30 -12.14 17.90
N TYR A 288 6.06 -12.55 18.14
CA TYR A 288 4.90 -11.66 18.12
C TYR A 288 5.05 -10.53 19.17
N GLY A 289 5.47 -10.84 20.39
CA GLY A 289 5.65 -9.85 21.47
C GLY A 289 6.84 -8.90 21.27
N SER A 290 7.82 -9.26 20.42
CA SER A 290 9.02 -8.44 20.19
C SER A 290 9.06 -7.73 18.84
N SER A 291 8.14 -8.04 17.92
CA SER A 291 8.10 -7.47 16.57
C SER A 291 7.24 -6.22 16.49
N ARG A 292 7.60 -5.30 15.57
CA ARG A 292 6.78 -4.12 15.26
C ARG A 292 5.70 -4.43 14.21
N ASP A 293 6.01 -5.32 13.27
CA ASP A 293 5.14 -5.67 12.13
C ASP A 293 4.48 -7.02 12.38
N VAL A 294 3.69 -7.11 13.45
CA VAL A 294 2.98 -8.33 13.85
C VAL A 294 1.87 -8.70 12.89
N ILE A 295 1.63 -10.01 12.73
CA ILE A 295 0.54 -10.55 11.90
C ILE A 295 -0.40 -11.37 12.77
N SER A 296 -0.04 -12.60 13.15
CA SER A 296 -0.94 -13.48 13.89
C SER A 296 -0.17 -14.48 14.75
N THR A 297 -0.78 -14.90 15.86
CA THR A 297 -0.29 -16.03 16.67
C THR A 297 -0.96 -17.35 16.29
N THR A 298 -1.89 -17.33 15.33
CA THR A 298 -2.60 -18.51 14.85
C THR A 298 -1.63 -19.48 14.20
N LEU A 299 -1.68 -20.74 14.63
CA LEU A 299 -1.00 -21.83 13.93
C LEU A 299 -1.86 -22.27 12.76
N LEU A 300 -1.22 -22.53 11.63
CA LEU A 300 -1.83 -22.98 10.40
C LEU A 300 -1.39 -24.39 10.07
N VAL A 301 -2.27 -25.25 9.61
CA VAL A 301 -1.96 -26.58 9.09
C VAL A 301 -2.19 -26.61 7.58
N ARG A 302 -1.27 -27.26 6.85
CA ARG A 302 -1.40 -27.44 5.40
C ARG A 302 -2.05 -28.77 5.07
N ARG A 303 -3.26 -28.71 4.50
CA ARG A 303 -4.02 -29.87 4.04
C ARG A 303 -4.46 -29.68 2.59
N ASN A 304 -4.21 -30.64 1.74
CA ASN A 304 -4.57 -30.61 0.32
C ASN A 304 -4.13 -29.32 -0.39
N GLY A 305 -2.92 -28.83 -0.07
CA GLY A 305 -2.37 -27.59 -0.65
C GLY A 305 -2.96 -26.28 -0.07
N LYS A 306 -3.86 -26.36 0.91
CA LYS A 306 -4.48 -25.17 1.53
C LYS A 306 -4.06 -25.00 2.99
N TRP A 307 -4.03 -23.76 3.45
CA TRP A 307 -3.78 -23.43 4.84
C TRP A 307 -5.10 -23.25 5.59
N GLU A 308 -5.19 -23.90 6.74
CA GLU A 308 -6.34 -23.83 7.64
C GLU A 308 -5.85 -23.57 9.06
N ALA A 309 -6.69 -22.98 9.92
CA ALA A 309 -6.34 -22.84 11.33
C ALA A 309 -6.14 -24.21 11.97
N PHE A 310 -4.96 -24.42 12.57
CA PHE A 310 -4.68 -25.64 13.31
C PHE A 310 -5.46 -25.66 14.62
N LYS A 311 -6.21 -26.73 14.82
CA LYS A 311 -6.95 -27.04 16.06
C LYS A 311 -6.28 -28.26 16.70
N ASP A 312 -6.03 -28.17 18.00
CA ASP A 312 -5.51 -29.30 18.81
C ASP A 312 -6.48 -30.45 18.82
#